data_26e75a5da0137b4d5e9bd11f4f419097
#
_entry.id   26e75a5da0137b4d5e9bd11f4f419097
#
_cell.length_a   1.000
_cell.length_b   1.000
_cell.length_c   1.000
_cell.angle_alpha   90.00
_cell.angle_beta   90.00
_cell.angle_gamma   90.00
#
_symmetry.space_group_name_H-M   'P 1'
#
loop_
_entity.id
_entity.type
_entity.pdbx_description
1 polymer ?
#
loop_
_entity_poly.entity_id
_entity_poly.type
_entity_poly.pdbx_seq_one_letter_code
_entity_poly.pdbx_strand_id
1 'polypeptide(L)'
;MTEAPSAFARAASALTTRRLRKILALRDFETAAARKLPKPIFGYISGGAETNAALDGNQAAFAEIDFVTRVLRDVSGRTLDTGLLGRTYAAPFGIAPMGVSSLSGYRGDLALARAAEAAGVPMIISAASLIRMEEIAEAAPGVWYQAYLPPDAADVSALLKRVAATGIDTFVITVDSLVVPSRENNLRNGYRTPLRPSLKLAWDGITHPGWAIGTFLRTFAQHGMPHFENADAGRGAPLLSSRAVRDFSGRERLSWAQVEQVRREWTGKLVLKGILHPRDAVRARDTGADAIVVSNHGGRQLDHALSPMRALPGVVAAVPDMPVMIDGGFWRGTDILKALGLGAAFVFLGRPFNYAATVAGQPGVDHAIQLLVNELRADMGMLGLTTIPEMSAEALSLARFRCPAAAASAPELLQRRGPPLKRST
;
A
#
# COMPACT_ATOMS: atom_id res chain seq x y z
N MET A 1 3.63 -37.33 -3.82
CA MET A 1 5.02 -37.34 -4.33
C MET A 1 5.17 -36.13 -5.24
N THR A 2 5.85 -35.09 -4.79
CA THR A 2 6.13 -33.91 -5.63
C THR A 2 7.29 -34.26 -6.57
N GLU A 3 7.04 -34.25 -7.88
CA GLU A 3 8.08 -34.45 -8.90
C GLU A 3 9.25 -33.49 -8.69
N ALA A 4 10.47 -34.00 -8.77
CA ALA A 4 11.67 -33.17 -8.69
C ALA A 4 11.69 -32.14 -9.85
N PRO A 5 12.00 -30.86 -9.60
CA PRO A 5 11.98 -29.84 -10.63
C PRO A 5 12.93 -30.18 -11.78
N SER A 6 12.49 -29.91 -13.01
CA SER A 6 13.28 -30.18 -14.21
C SER A 6 14.62 -29.43 -14.21
N ALA A 7 15.62 -29.90 -14.97
CA ALA A 7 16.93 -29.24 -15.08
C ALA A 7 16.79 -27.78 -15.53
N PHE A 8 15.83 -27.48 -16.42
CA PHE A 8 15.52 -26.13 -16.86
C PHE A 8 14.97 -25.25 -15.71
N ALA A 9 14.07 -25.79 -14.87
CA ALA A 9 13.53 -25.08 -13.71
C ALA A 9 14.61 -24.79 -12.66
N ARG A 10 15.54 -25.74 -12.44
CA ARG A 10 16.70 -25.52 -11.55
C ARG A 10 17.65 -24.45 -12.08
N ALA A 11 17.95 -24.44 -13.38
CA ALA A 11 18.80 -23.43 -14.00
C ALA A 11 18.15 -22.02 -13.95
N ALA A 12 16.84 -21.91 -14.21
CA ALA A 12 16.10 -20.66 -14.10
C ALA A 12 16.07 -20.12 -12.65
N SER A 13 15.90 -21.01 -11.66
CA SER A 13 15.98 -20.66 -10.23
C SER A 13 17.37 -20.15 -9.83
N ALA A 14 18.43 -20.81 -10.27
CA ALA A 14 19.81 -20.40 -10.00
C ALA A 14 20.14 -19.04 -10.60
N LEU A 15 19.68 -18.75 -11.85
CA LEU A 15 19.84 -17.45 -12.49
C LEU A 15 19.07 -16.34 -11.75
N THR A 16 17.86 -16.63 -11.30
CA THR A 16 17.06 -15.72 -10.50
C THR A 16 17.78 -15.38 -9.19
N THR A 17 18.23 -16.37 -8.46
CA THR A 17 19.00 -16.21 -7.21
C THR A 17 20.26 -15.37 -7.43
N ARG A 18 21.02 -15.62 -8.51
CA ARG A 18 22.21 -14.81 -8.86
C ARG A 18 21.89 -13.35 -9.15
N ARG A 19 20.75 -13.08 -9.80
CA ARG A 19 20.28 -11.70 -10.06
C ARG A 19 19.86 -11.00 -8.78
N LEU A 20 19.13 -11.69 -7.91
CA LEU A 20 18.65 -11.13 -6.63
C LEU A 20 19.82 -10.79 -5.68
N ARG A 21 20.93 -11.54 -5.69
CA ARG A 21 22.14 -11.21 -4.91
C ARG A 21 22.74 -9.84 -5.23
N LYS A 22 22.42 -9.24 -6.38
CA LYS A 22 22.88 -7.90 -6.76
C LYS A 22 21.93 -6.79 -6.30
N ILE A 23 20.78 -7.15 -5.78
CA ILE A 23 19.77 -6.23 -5.23
C ILE A 23 20.04 -6.15 -3.72
N LEU A 24 20.57 -5.02 -3.29
CA LEU A 24 21.00 -4.78 -1.92
C LEU A 24 20.04 -3.89 -1.13
N ALA A 25 19.14 -3.19 -1.84
CA ALA A 25 18.13 -2.31 -1.24
C ALA A 25 16.83 -2.37 -2.06
N LEU A 26 15.71 -1.98 -1.46
CA LEU A 26 14.42 -1.94 -2.16
C LEU A 26 14.43 -1.02 -3.39
N ARG A 27 15.23 0.04 -3.38
CA ARG A 27 15.41 0.94 -4.54
C ARG A 27 16.01 0.26 -5.77
N ASP A 28 16.79 -0.79 -5.58
CA ASP A 28 17.37 -1.53 -6.71
C ASP A 28 16.28 -2.27 -7.49
N PHE A 29 15.21 -2.70 -6.81
CA PHE A 29 14.03 -3.27 -7.48
C PHE A 29 13.32 -2.26 -8.37
N GLU A 30 13.22 -0.99 -7.97
CA GLU A 30 12.63 0.06 -8.81
C GLU A 30 13.40 0.21 -10.11
N THR A 31 14.73 0.32 -10.02
CA THR A 31 15.62 0.42 -11.18
C THR A 31 15.52 -0.80 -12.09
N ALA A 32 15.44 -2.01 -11.51
CA ALA A 32 15.31 -3.24 -12.28
C ALA A 32 13.93 -3.36 -12.94
N ALA A 33 12.85 -2.96 -12.25
CA ALA A 33 11.49 -2.94 -12.77
C ALA A 33 11.33 -1.92 -13.91
N ALA A 34 11.95 -0.74 -13.80
CA ALA A 34 11.93 0.28 -14.84
C ALA A 34 12.52 -0.22 -16.18
N ARG A 35 13.52 -1.10 -16.12
CA ARG A 35 14.13 -1.73 -17.31
C ARG A 35 13.28 -2.86 -17.90
N LYS A 36 12.43 -3.49 -17.07
CA LYS A 36 11.62 -4.66 -17.45
C LYS A 36 10.25 -4.26 -18.00
N LEU A 37 9.65 -3.19 -17.45
CA LEU A 37 8.29 -2.80 -17.74
C LEU A 37 8.19 -1.80 -18.89
N PRO A 38 7.15 -1.92 -19.75
CA PRO A 38 6.75 -0.85 -20.64
C PRO A 38 6.51 0.46 -19.89
N LYS A 39 6.85 1.59 -20.53
CA LYS A 39 6.70 2.94 -19.93
C LYS A 39 5.31 3.21 -19.35
N PRO A 40 4.17 2.83 -20.00
CA PRO A 40 2.85 3.05 -19.44
C PRO A 40 2.67 2.35 -18.09
N ILE A 41 3.13 1.11 -17.98
CA ILE A 41 2.94 0.30 -16.77
C ILE A 41 3.86 0.78 -15.65
N PHE A 42 5.14 1.01 -15.95
CA PHE A 42 6.07 1.56 -14.97
C PHE A 42 5.60 2.94 -14.47
N GLY A 43 5.21 3.84 -15.39
CA GLY A 43 4.72 5.17 -15.03
C GLY A 43 3.44 5.15 -14.19
N TYR A 44 2.55 4.17 -14.43
CA TYR A 44 1.39 3.97 -13.57
C TYR A 44 1.78 3.61 -12.13
N ILE A 45 2.77 2.75 -11.94
CA ILE A 45 3.22 2.31 -10.61
C ILE A 45 4.00 3.43 -9.90
N SER A 46 4.98 4.04 -10.59
CA SER A 46 5.92 5.00 -10.02
C SER A 46 5.32 6.38 -9.78
N GLY A 47 4.36 6.81 -10.61
CA GLY A 47 3.82 8.17 -10.60
C GLY A 47 2.93 8.50 -9.39
N GLY A 48 2.86 9.79 -9.09
CA GLY A 48 1.92 10.43 -8.16
C GLY A 48 0.82 11.19 -8.89
N ALA A 49 0.17 12.11 -8.19
CA ALA A 49 -0.76 13.08 -8.73
C ALA A 49 0.00 14.32 -9.24
N GLU A 50 -0.52 14.98 -10.24
CA GLU A 50 -0.08 16.27 -10.81
C GLU A 50 1.45 16.40 -10.91
N THR A 51 2.07 17.25 -10.05
CA THR A 51 3.52 17.53 -10.04
C THR A 51 4.36 16.50 -9.29
N ASN A 52 3.75 15.52 -8.61
CA ASN A 52 4.35 14.56 -7.68
C ASN A 52 4.84 15.18 -6.34
N ALA A 53 4.47 16.41 -6.00
CA ALA A 53 4.92 17.05 -4.77
C ALA A 53 4.53 16.26 -3.50
N ALA A 54 3.32 15.67 -3.47
CA ALA A 54 2.91 14.78 -2.38
C ALA A 54 3.74 13.49 -2.31
N LEU A 55 4.13 12.92 -3.46
CA LEU A 55 4.99 11.74 -3.53
C LEU A 55 6.39 12.04 -2.98
N ASP A 56 6.99 13.14 -3.41
CA ASP A 56 8.32 13.58 -2.98
C ASP A 56 8.30 13.99 -1.49
N GLY A 57 7.24 14.69 -1.07
CA GLY A 57 7.00 15.09 0.31
C GLY A 57 6.90 13.90 1.28
N ASN A 58 6.37 12.75 0.82
CA ASN A 58 6.33 11.54 1.63
C ASN A 58 7.74 11.02 1.96
N GLN A 59 8.68 11.12 1.03
CA GLN A 59 10.05 10.69 1.25
C GLN A 59 10.86 11.73 2.02
N ALA A 60 10.68 13.02 1.70
CA ALA A 60 11.39 14.10 2.37
C ALA A 60 11.11 14.13 3.87
N ALA A 61 9.92 13.75 4.32
CA ALA A 61 9.57 13.74 5.74
C ALA A 61 10.46 12.80 6.58
N PHE A 62 10.96 11.71 6.03
CA PHE A 62 11.87 10.80 6.75
C PHE A 62 13.25 11.44 7.00
N ALA A 63 13.73 12.30 6.10
CA ALA A 63 15.02 12.97 6.26
C ALA A 63 15.02 14.07 7.34
N GLU A 64 13.83 14.43 7.85
CA GLU A 64 13.68 15.41 8.92
C GLU A 64 13.84 14.80 10.33
N ILE A 65 13.94 13.47 10.43
CA ILE A 65 14.00 12.71 11.69
C ILE A 65 15.35 12.03 11.79
N ASP A 66 16.07 12.26 12.86
CA ASP A 66 17.32 11.57 13.18
C ASP A 66 17.11 10.58 14.33
N PHE A 67 17.98 9.56 14.41
CA PHE A 67 17.98 8.63 15.54
C PHE A 67 18.93 9.07 16.65
N VAL A 68 18.53 8.82 17.89
CA VAL A 68 19.37 8.95 19.09
C VAL A 68 19.71 7.55 19.58
N THR A 69 20.97 7.14 19.40
CA THR A 69 21.42 5.78 19.73
C THR A 69 21.72 5.61 21.21
N ARG A 70 21.46 4.42 21.76
CA ARG A 70 21.90 4.02 23.09
C ARG A 70 22.92 2.90 22.97
N VAL A 71 24.04 3.01 23.67
CA VAL A 71 25.16 2.07 23.59
C VAL A 71 25.27 1.19 24.84
N LEU A 72 26.09 0.14 24.76
CA LEU A 72 26.39 -0.82 25.85
C LEU A 72 25.14 -1.52 26.41
N ARG A 73 24.17 -1.81 25.53
CA ARG A 73 23.00 -2.64 25.83
C ARG A 73 23.14 -4.01 25.18
N ASP A 74 22.79 -5.06 25.91
CA ASP A 74 22.69 -6.39 25.29
C ASP A 74 21.47 -6.46 24.35
N VAL A 75 21.73 -6.66 23.08
CA VAL A 75 20.72 -6.74 22.01
C VAL A 75 20.73 -8.13 21.34
N SER A 76 21.35 -9.14 21.95
CA SER A 76 21.46 -10.48 21.36
C SER A 76 20.10 -11.17 21.17
N GLY A 77 19.15 -10.96 22.09
CA GLY A 77 17.81 -11.54 22.07
C GLY A 77 16.75 -10.76 21.30
N ARG A 78 17.13 -9.85 20.38
CA ARG A 78 16.13 -8.98 19.72
C ARG A 78 15.20 -9.72 18.77
N THR A 79 13.91 -9.36 18.87
CA THR A 79 12.83 -9.87 18.03
C THR A 79 12.10 -8.75 17.29
N LEU A 80 11.51 -9.07 16.13
CA LEU A 80 10.65 -8.17 15.36
C LEU A 80 9.17 -8.46 15.56
N ASP A 81 8.81 -9.45 16.37
CA ASP A 81 7.43 -9.88 16.58
C ASP A 81 6.55 -8.70 17.01
N THR A 82 5.43 -8.56 16.31
CA THR A 82 4.57 -7.39 16.46
C THR A 82 3.10 -7.81 16.52
N GLY A 83 2.43 -7.44 17.62
CA GLY A 83 0.99 -7.66 17.77
C GLY A 83 0.18 -6.63 16.99
N LEU A 84 -0.82 -7.08 16.22
CA LEU A 84 -1.77 -6.20 15.52
C LEU A 84 -3.11 -6.90 15.36
N LEU A 85 -4.22 -6.24 15.78
CA LEU A 85 -5.60 -6.71 15.63
C LEU A 85 -5.84 -8.14 16.15
N GLY A 86 -5.16 -8.51 17.25
CA GLY A 86 -5.29 -9.83 17.89
C GLY A 86 -4.43 -10.94 17.26
N ARG A 87 -3.55 -10.62 16.30
CA ARG A 87 -2.58 -11.53 15.71
C ARG A 87 -1.15 -11.09 16.00
N THR A 88 -0.20 -12.03 16.00
CA THR A 88 1.24 -11.74 16.04
C THR A 88 1.83 -11.96 14.65
N TYR A 89 2.55 -10.96 14.16
CA TYR A 89 3.27 -10.99 12.89
C TYR A 89 4.78 -11.02 13.14
N ALA A 90 5.53 -11.62 12.21
CA ALA A 90 6.97 -11.81 12.33
C ALA A 90 7.79 -10.51 12.15
N ALA A 91 7.16 -9.40 11.75
CA ALA A 91 7.78 -8.10 11.59
C ALA A 91 6.72 -6.98 11.62
N PRO A 92 7.09 -5.73 11.97
CA PRO A 92 6.16 -4.60 12.11
C PRO A 92 5.73 -3.99 10.77
N PHE A 93 5.74 -4.76 9.68
CA PHE A 93 5.34 -4.28 8.38
C PHE A 93 4.57 -5.33 7.57
N GLY A 94 3.80 -4.86 6.60
CA GLY A 94 3.05 -5.67 5.66
C GLY A 94 2.99 -5.08 4.25
N ILE A 95 2.29 -5.77 3.36
CA ILE A 95 2.13 -5.38 1.96
C ILE A 95 0.83 -4.59 1.78
N ALA A 96 0.95 -3.32 1.37
CA ALA A 96 -0.18 -2.43 1.12
C ALA A 96 -1.02 -2.89 -0.09
N PRO A 97 -2.31 -2.52 -0.18
CA PRO A 97 -3.15 -2.85 -1.31
C PRO A 97 -2.66 -2.14 -2.58
N MET A 98 -2.43 -2.92 -3.64
CA MET A 98 -1.96 -2.42 -4.93
C MET A 98 -2.82 -2.96 -6.06
N GLY A 99 -3.39 -2.05 -6.86
CA GLY A 99 -4.14 -2.45 -8.05
C GLY A 99 -3.23 -2.91 -9.18
N VAL A 100 -3.74 -3.82 -9.99
CA VAL A 100 -3.13 -4.32 -11.24
C VAL A 100 -1.72 -4.92 -11.11
N SER A 101 -1.36 -5.45 -9.95
CA SER A 101 -0.04 -6.06 -9.71
C SER A 101 0.24 -7.22 -10.68
N SER A 102 -0.77 -7.96 -11.08
CA SER A 102 -0.64 -9.03 -12.09
C SER A 102 -0.38 -8.55 -13.51
N LEU A 103 -0.53 -7.26 -13.80
CA LEU A 103 -0.10 -6.66 -15.06
C LEU A 103 1.40 -6.37 -15.06
N SER A 104 1.97 -5.99 -13.93
CA SER A 104 3.41 -5.72 -13.81
C SER A 104 4.25 -6.99 -13.73
N GLY A 105 3.77 -8.01 -13.05
CA GLY A 105 4.40 -9.32 -12.93
C GLY A 105 3.40 -10.46 -13.09
N TYR A 106 3.81 -11.55 -13.73
CA TYR A 106 2.95 -12.72 -13.89
C TYR A 106 2.40 -13.18 -12.54
N ARG A 107 1.05 -13.19 -12.41
CA ARG A 107 0.36 -13.53 -11.17
C ARG A 107 0.84 -12.73 -9.95
N GLY A 108 1.14 -11.44 -10.14
CA GLY A 108 1.77 -10.58 -9.14
C GLY A 108 1.05 -10.55 -7.80
N ASP A 109 -0.30 -10.50 -7.80
CA ASP A 109 -1.07 -10.52 -6.54
C ASP A 109 -0.87 -11.82 -5.74
N LEU A 110 -0.79 -12.98 -6.41
CA LEU A 110 -0.47 -14.27 -5.75
C LEU A 110 0.98 -14.37 -5.30
N ALA A 111 1.91 -13.82 -6.09
CA ALA A 111 3.32 -13.79 -5.69
C ALA A 111 3.51 -12.98 -4.40
N LEU A 112 2.82 -11.85 -4.29
CA LEU A 112 2.81 -11.01 -3.08
C LEU A 112 2.17 -11.74 -1.89
N ALA A 113 1.01 -12.36 -2.10
CA ALA A 113 0.27 -13.04 -1.04
C ALA A 113 1.02 -14.24 -0.47
N ARG A 114 1.57 -15.11 -1.34
CA ARG A 114 2.34 -16.28 -0.92
C ARG A 114 3.64 -15.91 -0.19
N ALA A 115 4.32 -14.87 -0.64
CA ALA A 115 5.53 -14.40 0.03
C ALA A 115 5.20 -13.79 1.41
N ALA A 116 4.12 -13.03 1.52
CA ALA A 116 3.66 -12.45 2.78
C ALA A 116 3.28 -13.54 3.79
N GLU A 117 2.49 -14.53 3.36
CA GLU A 117 2.08 -15.68 4.18
C GLU A 117 3.28 -16.48 4.66
N ALA A 118 4.22 -16.83 3.76
CA ALA A 118 5.43 -17.57 4.10
C ALA A 118 6.34 -16.80 5.07
N ALA A 119 6.33 -15.47 5.03
CA ALA A 119 7.12 -14.62 5.90
C ALA A 119 6.41 -14.25 7.21
N GLY A 120 5.15 -14.65 7.41
CA GLY A 120 4.36 -14.29 8.58
C GLY A 120 4.04 -12.79 8.68
N VAL A 121 3.88 -12.09 7.54
CA VAL A 121 3.50 -10.67 7.49
C VAL A 121 2.16 -10.50 6.76
N PRO A 122 1.33 -9.51 7.08
CA PRO A 122 0.04 -9.35 6.44
C PRO A 122 0.18 -8.75 5.03
N MET A 123 -0.74 -9.14 4.14
CA MET A 123 -0.96 -8.49 2.85
C MET A 123 -2.42 -8.05 2.72
N ILE A 124 -2.64 -6.89 2.13
CA ILE A 124 -3.98 -6.37 1.82
C ILE A 124 -4.24 -6.55 0.32
N ILE A 125 -5.24 -7.37 -0.04
CA ILE A 125 -5.72 -7.52 -1.42
C ILE A 125 -6.40 -6.21 -1.86
N SER A 126 -6.08 -5.71 -3.05
CA SER A 126 -6.78 -4.54 -3.60
C SER A 126 -8.07 -4.93 -4.33
N ALA A 127 -9.13 -4.13 -4.17
CA ALA A 127 -10.32 -4.18 -5.02
C ALA A 127 -10.00 -4.04 -6.53
N ALA A 128 -8.85 -3.47 -6.87
CA ALA A 128 -8.38 -3.36 -8.25
C ALA A 128 -7.43 -4.51 -8.66
N SER A 129 -7.39 -5.61 -7.94
CA SER A 129 -6.66 -6.83 -8.32
C SER A 129 -7.29 -7.48 -9.55
N LEU A 130 -6.43 -8.12 -10.36
CA LEU A 130 -6.81 -8.86 -11.57
C LEU A 130 -6.91 -10.38 -11.32
N ILE A 131 -6.74 -10.81 -10.07
CA ILE A 131 -6.95 -12.20 -9.63
C ILE A 131 -8.06 -12.19 -8.60
N ARG A 132 -8.94 -13.17 -8.68
CA ARG A 132 -10.07 -13.31 -7.77
C ARG A 132 -9.59 -13.41 -6.32
N MET A 133 -10.28 -12.72 -5.41
CA MET A 133 -9.93 -12.73 -3.98
C MET A 133 -10.03 -14.14 -3.39
N GLU A 134 -10.94 -14.97 -3.90
CA GLU A 134 -11.11 -16.35 -3.48
C GLU A 134 -9.82 -17.17 -3.71
N GLU A 135 -9.21 -17.03 -4.89
CA GLU A 135 -7.95 -17.72 -5.23
C GLU A 135 -6.77 -17.20 -4.40
N ILE A 136 -6.76 -15.89 -4.11
CA ILE A 136 -5.70 -15.29 -3.28
C ILE A 136 -5.85 -15.75 -1.83
N ALA A 137 -7.08 -15.75 -1.29
CA ALA A 137 -7.37 -16.17 0.09
C ALA A 137 -7.10 -17.66 0.30
N GLU A 138 -7.38 -18.52 -0.70
CA GLU A 138 -7.00 -19.94 -0.66
C GLU A 138 -5.48 -20.13 -0.59
N ALA A 139 -4.73 -19.32 -1.34
CA ALA A 139 -3.27 -19.40 -1.40
C ALA A 139 -2.56 -18.76 -0.20
N ALA A 140 -3.22 -17.86 0.53
CA ALA A 140 -2.71 -17.12 1.67
C ALA A 140 -3.87 -16.73 2.60
N PRO A 141 -4.30 -17.59 3.53
CA PRO A 141 -5.46 -17.36 4.38
C PRO A 141 -5.37 -16.14 5.31
N GLY A 142 -4.15 -15.64 5.56
CA GLY A 142 -3.91 -14.47 6.42
C GLY A 142 -4.11 -13.11 5.74
N VAL A 143 -4.56 -13.05 4.48
CA VAL A 143 -4.73 -11.79 3.74
C VAL A 143 -5.92 -10.98 4.25
N TRP A 144 -5.82 -9.65 4.10
CA TRP A 144 -6.90 -8.70 4.32
C TRP A 144 -7.48 -8.28 2.96
N TYR A 145 -8.68 -7.72 2.95
CA TYR A 145 -9.30 -7.22 1.72
C TYR A 145 -9.57 -5.73 1.78
N GLN A 146 -9.15 -4.97 0.73
CA GLN A 146 -9.41 -3.54 0.61
C GLN A 146 -10.49 -3.28 -0.44
N ALA A 147 -11.50 -2.50 -0.05
CA ALA A 147 -12.61 -2.03 -0.88
C ALA A 147 -12.51 -0.54 -1.21
N TYR A 148 -12.97 -0.20 -2.41
CA TYR A 148 -13.61 1.07 -2.70
C TYR A 148 -15.10 0.81 -2.68
N LEU A 149 -15.81 1.31 -1.68
CA LEU A 149 -17.22 0.96 -1.53
C LEU A 149 -18.06 1.35 -2.75
N PRO A 150 -18.94 0.47 -3.22
CA PRO A 150 -19.98 0.82 -4.20
C PRO A 150 -20.89 1.92 -3.64
N PRO A 151 -21.55 2.73 -4.51
CA PRO A 151 -22.45 3.78 -4.05
C PRO A 151 -23.74 3.23 -3.42
N ASP A 152 -24.22 2.08 -3.87
CA ASP A 152 -25.48 1.50 -3.45
C ASP A 152 -25.34 0.54 -2.27
N ALA A 153 -26.23 0.66 -1.29
CA ALA A 153 -26.20 -0.13 -0.06
C ALA A 153 -26.33 -1.64 -0.33
N ALA A 154 -27.13 -2.04 -1.33
CA ALA A 154 -27.31 -3.44 -1.70
C ALA A 154 -26.00 -4.05 -2.25
N ASP A 155 -25.24 -3.28 -3.03
CA ASP A 155 -23.96 -3.71 -3.60
C ASP A 155 -22.89 -3.81 -2.51
N VAL A 156 -22.91 -2.89 -1.53
CA VAL A 156 -22.05 -3.00 -0.33
C VAL A 156 -22.33 -4.30 0.40
N SER A 157 -23.61 -4.62 0.69
CA SER A 157 -23.99 -5.85 1.37
C SER A 157 -23.61 -7.11 0.58
N ALA A 158 -23.76 -7.08 -0.74
CA ALA A 158 -23.36 -8.20 -1.61
C ALA A 158 -21.85 -8.41 -1.60
N LEU A 159 -21.06 -7.31 -1.64
CA LEU A 159 -19.61 -7.38 -1.54
C LEU A 159 -19.15 -7.94 -0.19
N LEU A 160 -19.74 -7.48 0.93
CA LEU A 160 -19.41 -7.98 2.27
C LEU A 160 -19.67 -9.48 2.40
N LYS A 161 -20.81 -9.97 1.87
CA LYS A 161 -21.12 -11.40 1.83
C LYS A 161 -20.10 -12.20 1.02
N ARG A 162 -19.69 -11.67 -0.14
CA ARG A 162 -18.66 -12.30 -0.98
C ARG A 162 -17.32 -12.39 -0.24
N VAL A 163 -16.88 -11.31 0.41
CA VAL A 163 -15.62 -11.29 1.17
C VAL A 163 -15.69 -12.25 2.36
N ALA A 164 -16.78 -12.24 3.12
CA ALA A 164 -16.98 -13.16 4.26
C ALA A 164 -16.92 -14.64 3.82
N ALA A 165 -17.44 -14.98 2.64
CA ALA A 165 -17.42 -16.33 2.10
C ALA A 165 -16.00 -16.85 1.79
N THR A 166 -15.00 -15.98 1.67
CA THR A 166 -13.58 -16.37 1.48
C THR A 166 -12.85 -16.69 2.78
N GLY A 167 -13.46 -16.42 3.93
CA GLY A 167 -12.81 -16.55 5.24
C GLY A 167 -11.90 -15.37 5.63
N ILE A 168 -11.82 -14.33 4.80
CA ILE A 168 -11.11 -13.08 5.16
C ILE A 168 -11.81 -12.43 6.34
N ASP A 169 -11.06 -12.09 7.39
CA ASP A 169 -11.59 -11.51 8.64
C ASP A 169 -11.37 -9.99 8.77
N THR A 170 -10.52 -9.40 7.94
CA THR A 170 -10.17 -7.98 8.02
C THR A 170 -10.56 -7.25 6.73
N PHE A 171 -11.50 -6.31 6.86
CA PHE A 171 -12.03 -5.49 5.78
C PHE A 171 -11.49 -4.06 5.87
N VAL A 172 -10.85 -3.58 4.80
CA VAL A 172 -10.21 -2.25 4.74
C VAL A 172 -10.98 -1.35 3.78
N ILE A 173 -11.57 -0.27 4.27
CA ILE A 173 -12.23 0.73 3.43
C ILE A 173 -11.22 1.84 3.07
N THR A 174 -10.99 2.07 1.78
CA THR A 174 -10.21 3.21 1.31
C THR A 174 -11.12 4.41 1.14
N VAL A 175 -10.87 5.47 1.94
CA VAL A 175 -11.73 6.65 2.04
C VAL A 175 -11.17 7.91 1.35
N ASP A 176 -9.95 7.86 0.83
CA ASP A 176 -9.25 8.98 0.17
C ASP A 176 -9.40 9.00 -1.36
N SER A 177 -10.30 8.19 -1.94
CA SER A 177 -10.45 8.00 -3.39
C SER A 177 -11.87 8.33 -3.87
N LEU A 178 -12.36 9.50 -3.49
CA LEU A 178 -13.74 9.94 -3.80
C LEU A 178 -13.92 10.34 -5.26
N VAL A 179 -12.89 10.91 -5.88
CA VAL A 179 -12.89 11.37 -7.27
C VAL A 179 -11.68 10.82 -8.02
N VAL A 180 -11.76 10.85 -9.36
CA VAL A 180 -10.62 10.46 -10.20
C VAL A 180 -9.53 11.52 -10.10
N PRO A 181 -8.34 11.19 -9.60
CA PRO A 181 -7.27 12.16 -9.43
C PRO A 181 -6.63 12.56 -10.76
N SER A 182 -6.05 13.77 -10.84
CA SER A 182 -5.23 14.19 -11.96
C SER A 182 -3.89 13.47 -11.94
N ARG A 183 -3.76 12.42 -12.75
CA ARG A 183 -2.52 11.63 -12.91
C ARG A 183 -1.93 11.89 -14.29
N GLU A 184 -1.37 13.08 -14.49
CA GLU A 184 -0.77 13.48 -15.76
C GLU A 184 0.32 12.51 -16.23
N ASN A 185 1.10 11.96 -15.31
CA ASN A 185 2.10 10.94 -15.61
C ASN A 185 1.53 9.73 -16.35
N ASN A 186 0.32 9.29 -15.99
CA ASN A 186 -0.35 8.20 -16.68
C ASN A 186 -0.65 8.59 -18.13
N LEU A 187 -1.22 9.77 -18.35
CA LEU A 187 -1.57 10.25 -19.69
C LEU A 187 -0.32 10.47 -20.56
N ARG A 188 0.72 11.09 -20.01
CA ARG A 188 2.02 11.32 -20.71
C ARG A 188 2.69 10.00 -21.10
N ASN A 189 2.59 8.97 -20.24
CA ASN A 189 3.13 7.64 -20.52
C ASN A 189 2.19 6.77 -21.39
N GLY A 190 0.95 7.21 -21.65
CA GLY A 190 -0.02 6.48 -22.46
C GLY A 190 -0.79 5.40 -21.70
N TYR A 191 -0.80 5.45 -20.35
CA TYR A 191 -1.59 4.54 -19.53
C TYR A 191 -3.04 5.04 -19.39
N ARG A 192 -3.99 4.15 -19.65
CA ARG A 192 -5.43 4.36 -19.41
C ARG A 192 -6.03 3.10 -18.79
N THR A 193 -7.13 3.23 -18.10
CA THR A 193 -7.83 2.09 -17.50
C THR A 193 -9.28 2.06 -17.97
N PRO A 194 -9.72 1.05 -18.72
CA PRO A 194 -8.93 -0.06 -19.29
C PRO A 194 -7.86 0.40 -20.29
N LEU A 195 -6.85 -0.46 -20.52
CA LEU A 195 -5.85 -0.22 -21.56
C LEU A 195 -6.53 -0.24 -22.94
N ARG A 196 -6.16 0.68 -23.83
CA ARG A 196 -6.66 0.70 -25.22
C ARG A 196 -5.61 0.12 -26.16
N PRO A 197 -5.99 -0.81 -27.06
CA PRO A 197 -5.11 -1.27 -28.11
C PRO A 197 -4.59 -0.08 -28.95
N SER A 198 -3.28 -0.01 -29.15
CA SER A 198 -2.66 1.03 -29.95
C SER A 198 -1.30 0.56 -30.50
N LEU A 199 -0.83 1.18 -31.61
CA LEU A 199 0.49 0.89 -32.15
C LEU A 199 1.61 1.17 -31.14
N LYS A 200 1.42 2.19 -30.28
CA LYS A 200 2.35 2.50 -29.21
C LYS A 200 2.42 1.36 -28.18
N LEU A 201 1.27 0.82 -27.75
CA LEU A 201 1.23 -0.31 -26.80
C LEU A 201 1.88 -1.57 -27.42
N ALA A 202 1.66 -1.82 -28.71
CA ALA A 202 2.31 -2.92 -29.43
C ALA A 202 3.85 -2.73 -29.46
N TRP A 203 4.32 -1.52 -29.79
CA TRP A 203 5.74 -1.18 -29.79
C TRP A 203 6.35 -1.33 -28.40
N ASP A 204 5.69 -0.83 -27.36
CA ASP A 204 6.09 -1.01 -25.96
C ASP A 204 6.22 -2.50 -25.59
N GLY A 205 5.34 -3.35 -26.11
CA GLY A 205 5.44 -4.82 -25.93
C GLY A 205 6.67 -5.41 -26.64
N ILE A 206 6.93 -5.01 -27.88
CA ILE A 206 8.08 -5.49 -28.69
C ILE A 206 9.41 -5.10 -28.04
N THR A 207 9.51 -3.88 -27.51
CA THR A 207 10.72 -3.37 -26.86
C THR A 207 10.95 -3.93 -25.45
N HIS A 208 9.94 -4.57 -24.86
CA HIS A 208 10.01 -5.21 -23.53
C HIS A 208 9.62 -6.70 -23.59
N PRO A 209 10.35 -7.55 -24.37
CA PRO A 209 9.95 -8.93 -24.63
C PRO A 209 9.85 -9.79 -23.37
N GLY A 210 10.67 -9.51 -22.34
CA GLY A 210 10.62 -10.20 -21.07
C GLY A 210 9.29 -10.00 -20.32
N TRP A 211 8.68 -8.81 -20.43
CA TRP A 211 7.36 -8.54 -19.89
C TRP A 211 6.27 -9.07 -20.84
N ALA A 212 6.39 -8.79 -22.14
CA ALA A 212 5.37 -9.19 -23.11
C ALA A 212 5.13 -10.69 -23.12
N ILE A 213 6.20 -11.50 -23.17
CA ILE A 213 6.12 -12.97 -23.20
C ILE A 213 5.90 -13.52 -21.78
N GLY A 214 6.72 -13.10 -20.82
CA GLY A 214 6.76 -13.69 -19.48
C GLY A 214 5.58 -13.28 -18.58
N THR A 215 4.91 -12.16 -18.88
CA THR A 215 3.76 -11.68 -18.11
C THR A 215 2.49 -11.62 -18.96
N PHE A 216 2.44 -10.77 -19.98
CA PHE A 216 1.20 -10.48 -20.69
C PHE A 216 0.69 -11.67 -21.51
N LEU A 217 1.47 -12.17 -22.46
CA LEU A 217 1.07 -13.30 -23.31
C LEU A 217 0.87 -14.58 -22.50
N ARG A 218 1.73 -14.83 -21.51
CA ARG A 218 1.58 -15.97 -20.62
C ARG A 218 0.27 -15.90 -19.83
N THR A 219 -0.08 -14.74 -19.28
CA THR A 219 -1.36 -14.56 -18.57
C THR A 219 -2.53 -14.80 -19.52
N PHE A 220 -2.49 -14.21 -20.71
CA PHE A 220 -3.55 -14.38 -21.70
C PHE A 220 -3.73 -15.83 -22.14
N ALA A 221 -2.64 -16.55 -22.39
CA ALA A 221 -2.68 -17.94 -22.84
C ALA A 221 -3.17 -18.92 -21.76
N GLN A 222 -2.83 -18.65 -20.49
CA GLN A 222 -3.13 -19.59 -19.38
C GLN A 222 -4.43 -19.24 -18.64
N HIS A 223 -4.83 -17.96 -18.60
CA HIS A 223 -5.94 -17.47 -17.78
C HIS A 223 -6.97 -16.64 -18.56
N GLY A 224 -6.76 -16.45 -19.88
CA GLY A 224 -7.60 -15.59 -20.70
C GLY A 224 -7.41 -14.10 -20.42
N MET A 225 -8.38 -13.27 -20.84
CA MET A 225 -8.37 -11.83 -20.63
C MET A 225 -8.53 -11.50 -19.14
N PRO A 226 -7.55 -10.81 -18.52
CA PRO A 226 -7.70 -10.37 -17.14
C PRO A 226 -8.81 -9.33 -16.98
N HIS A 227 -9.54 -9.40 -15.88
CA HIS A 227 -10.57 -8.45 -15.49
C HIS A 227 -10.27 -7.85 -14.12
N PHE A 228 -10.95 -6.77 -13.79
CA PHE A 228 -10.97 -6.26 -12.40
C PHE A 228 -11.91 -7.18 -11.60
N GLU A 229 -11.33 -8.15 -10.90
CA GLU A 229 -12.09 -9.29 -10.34
C GLU A 229 -12.73 -8.99 -8.98
N ASN A 230 -12.30 -7.93 -8.29
CA ASN A 230 -12.61 -7.75 -6.87
C ASN A 230 -13.26 -6.38 -6.55
N ALA A 231 -13.66 -5.59 -7.55
CA ALA A 231 -14.22 -4.27 -7.30
C ALA A 231 -15.64 -4.34 -6.67
N ASP A 232 -16.39 -5.34 -7.08
CA ASP A 232 -17.79 -5.52 -6.72
C ASP A 232 -18.07 -7.00 -6.41
N ALA A 233 -19.32 -7.35 -6.11
CA ALA A 233 -19.74 -8.74 -5.92
C ALA A 233 -19.62 -9.59 -7.20
N GLY A 234 -19.63 -8.97 -8.38
CA GLY A 234 -19.49 -9.60 -9.67
C GLY A 234 -18.12 -9.35 -10.32
N ARG A 235 -17.96 -9.89 -11.52
CA ARG A 235 -16.77 -9.68 -12.36
C ARG A 235 -16.81 -8.32 -13.02
N GLY A 236 -15.75 -7.52 -12.84
CA GLY A 236 -15.65 -6.17 -13.39
C GLY A 236 -15.16 -6.12 -14.85
N ALA A 237 -14.85 -4.91 -15.31
CA ALA A 237 -14.41 -4.63 -16.67
C ALA A 237 -13.13 -5.37 -17.06
N PRO A 238 -12.94 -5.75 -18.35
CA PRO A 238 -11.69 -6.33 -18.82
C PRO A 238 -10.54 -5.32 -18.77
N LEU A 239 -9.32 -5.82 -18.55
CA LEU A 239 -8.11 -4.99 -18.48
C LEU A 239 -7.82 -4.28 -19.82
N LEU A 240 -8.07 -4.96 -20.95
CA LEU A 240 -7.86 -4.44 -22.30
C LEU A 240 -9.21 -4.31 -23.00
N SER A 241 -9.61 -3.09 -23.35
CA SER A 241 -10.86 -2.83 -24.08
C SER A 241 -10.81 -1.52 -24.83
N SER A 242 -11.37 -1.50 -26.04
CA SER A 242 -11.63 -0.27 -26.80
C SER A 242 -12.95 0.41 -26.43
N ARG A 243 -13.89 -0.33 -25.83
CA ARG A 243 -15.27 0.09 -25.58
C ARG A 243 -15.62 0.21 -24.09
N ALA A 244 -15.10 -0.69 -23.24
CA ALA A 244 -15.42 -0.66 -21.82
C ALA A 244 -14.81 0.59 -21.16
N VAL A 245 -15.56 1.19 -20.24
CA VAL A 245 -15.11 2.26 -19.36
C VAL A 245 -15.23 1.75 -17.93
N ARG A 246 -14.19 1.93 -17.13
CA ARG A 246 -14.29 1.65 -15.70
C ARG A 246 -15.09 2.76 -15.05
N ASP A 247 -16.24 2.41 -14.50
CA ASP A 247 -17.09 3.37 -13.81
C ASP A 247 -16.51 3.72 -12.45
N PHE A 248 -16.39 5.01 -12.19
CA PHE A 248 -15.99 5.59 -10.91
C PHE A 248 -17.08 6.52 -10.36
N SER A 249 -18.23 6.62 -11.06
CA SER A 249 -19.34 7.45 -10.62
C SER A 249 -19.89 7.00 -9.27
N GLY A 250 -20.42 7.93 -8.54
CA GLY A 250 -21.03 7.68 -7.24
C GLY A 250 -20.05 7.56 -6.06
N ARG A 251 -18.73 7.46 -6.30
CA ARG A 251 -17.74 7.41 -5.21
C ARG A 251 -17.68 8.70 -4.42
N GLU A 252 -18.00 9.82 -5.04
CA GLU A 252 -18.14 11.13 -4.40
C GLU A 252 -19.24 11.18 -3.34
N ARG A 253 -20.16 10.19 -3.34
CA ARG A 253 -21.22 10.03 -2.33
C ARG A 253 -20.77 9.28 -1.08
N LEU A 254 -19.56 8.72 -1.09
CA LEU A 254 -19.04 8.01 0.09
C LEU A 254 -19.07 8.93 1.31
N SER A 255 -19.71 8.47 2.34
CA SER A 255 -19.89 9.19 3.59
C SER A 255 -19.78 8.24 4.80
N TRP A 256 -19.80 8.79 5.98
CA TRP A 256 -19.79 8.00 7.21
C TRP A 256 -20.96 7.04 7.33
N ALA A 257 -22.11 7.35 6.70
CA ALA A 257 -23.27 6.45 6.71
C ALA A 257 -22.99 5.08 6.07
N GLN A 258 -22.19 5.04 4.97
CA GLN A 258 -21.78 3.76 4.38
C GLN A 258 -20.77 3.04 5.27
N VAL A 259 -19.88 3.75 5.96
CA VAL A 259 -18.96 3.13 6.93
C VAL A 259 -19.75 2.53 8.11
N GLU A 260 -20.74 3.23 8.61
CA GLU A 260 -21.66 2.74 9.65
C GLU A 260 -22.47 1.53 9.17
N GLN A 261 -22.90 1.50 7.91
CA GLN A 261 -23.52 0.32 7.30
C GLN A 261 -22.56 -0.86 7.31
N VAL A 262 -21.33 -0.68 6.81
CA VAL A 262 -20.32 -1.75 6.81
C VAL A 262 -20.10 -2.25 8.24
N ARG A 263 -19.98 -1.36 9.23
CA ARG A 263 -19.77 -1.78 10.62
C ARG A 263 -20.93 -2.62 11.17
N ARG A 264 -22.16 -2.30 10.81
CA ARG A 264 -23.33 -3.10 11.23
C ARG A 264 -23.36 -4.49 10.60
N GLU A 265 -22.91 -4.63 9.35
CA GLU A 265 -23.00 -5.87 8.58
C GLU A 265 -21.74 -6.73 8.68
N TRP A 266 -20.57 -6.12 8.94
CA TRP A 266 -19.28 -6.81 9.02
C TRP A 266 -18.92 -7.16 10.46
N THR A 267 -18.79 -8.43 10.77
CA THR A 267 -18.47 -8.92 12.13
C THR A 267 -16.96 -9.04 12.38
N GLY A 268 -16.13 -9.05 11.35
CA GLY A 268 -14.68 -9.09 11.45
C GLY A 268 -14.04 -7.73 11.76
N LYS A 269 -12.75 -7.61 11.57
CA LYS A 269 -12.00 -6.37 11.77
C LYS A 269 -12.29 -5.36 10.66
N LEU A 270 -12.57 -4.12 11.05
CA LEU A 270 -12.83 -3.00 10.15
C LEU A 270 -11.71 -1.96 10.26
N VAL A 271 -11.08 -1.64 9.12
CA VAL A 271 -9.98 -0.68 9.04
C VAL A 271 -10.35 0.45 8.07
N LEU A 272 -10.14 1.70 8.44
CA LEU A 272 -10.26 2.84 7.53
C LEU A 272 -8.90 3.32 7.06
N LYS A 273 -8.70 3.34 5.73
CA LYS A 273 -7.44 3.74 5.09
C LYS A 273 -7.59 5.05 4.34
N GLY A 274 -6.64 5.99 4.55
CA GLY A 274 -6.66 7.30 3.90
C GLY A 274 -6.94 8.45 4.87
N ILE A 275 -6.77 8.22 6.16
CA ILE A 275 -6.98 9.21 7.21
C ILE A 275 -5.70 10.08 7.36
N LEU A 276 -5.84 11.40 7.30
CA LEU A 276 -4.76 12.37 7.56
C LEU A 276 -5.14 13.38 8.66
N HIS A 277 -6.43 13.51 8.96
CA HIS A 277 -6.91 14.53 9.90
C HIS A 277 -7.31 13.89 11.24
N PRO A 278 -6.86 14.43 12.40
CA PRO A 278 -7.16 13.89 13.72
C PRO A 278 -8.67 13.74 14.02
N ARG A 279 -9.51 14.69 13.55
CA ARG A 279 -10.98 14.59 13.73
C ARG A 279 -11.58 13.41 12.99
N ASP A 280 -11.05 13.05 11.82
CA ASP A 280 -11.51 11.88 11.07
C ASP A 280 -11.07 10.58 11.75
N ALA A 281 -9.93 10.57 12.42
CA ALA A 281 -9.49 9.45 13.25
C ALA A 281 -10.44 9.23 14.44
N VAL A 282 -10.82 10.30 15.15
CA VAL A 282 -11.83 10.25 16.22
C VAL A 282 -13.15 9.72 15.68
N ARG A 283 -13.62 10.25 14.53
CA ARG A 283 -14.87 9.77 13.92
C ARG A 283 -14.80 8.31 13.51
N ALA A 284 -13.65 7.85 12.98
CA ALA A 284 -13.43 6.44 12.63
C ALA A 284 -13.56 5.53 13.86
N ARG A 285 -12.91 5.90 14.98
CA ARG A 285 -13.05 5.20 16.26
C ARG A 285 -14.51 5.15 16.72
N ASP A 286 -15.18 6.31 16.74
CA ASP A 286 -16.56 6.43 17.22
C ASP A 286 -17.57 5.68 16.33
N THR A 287 -17.23 5.43 15.06
CA THR A 287 -17.99 4.59 14.13
C THR A 287 -17.74 3.09 14.36
N GLY A 288 -16.78 2.72 15.22
CA GLY A 288 -16.46 1.33 15.56
C GLY A 288 -15.43 0.69 14.64
N ALA A 289 -14.57 1.48 13.99
CA ALA A 289 -13.39 0.94 13.32
C ALA A 289 -12.41 0.34 14.34
N ASP A 290 -11.83 -0.84 14.02
CA ASP A 290 -10.85 -1.51 14.87
C ASP A 290 -9.45 -0.89 14.75
N ALA A 291 -9.14 -0.23 13.62
CA ALA A 291 -7.88 0.47 13.36
C ALA A 291 -8.01 1.45 12.18
N ILE A 292 -7.01 2.31 12.02
CA ILE A 292 -6.89 3.20 10.85
C ILE A 292 -5.52 3.11 10.20
N VAL A 293 -5.44 3.47 8.91
CA VAL A 293 -4.18 3.67 8.19
C VAL A 293 -4.04 5.14 7.82
N VAL A 294 -3.05 5.80 8.40
CA VAL A 294 -2.65 7.16 8.01
C VAL A 294 -2.00 7.09 6.63
N SER A 295 -2.62 7.72 5.65
CA SER A 295 -2.25 7.54 4.24
C SER A 295 -2.69 8.73 3.39
N ASN A 296 -1.85 9.11 2.43
CA ASN A 296 -2.24 9.96 1.29
C ASN A 296 -2.20 9.16 -0.03
N HIS A 297 -2.46 7.84 0.05
CA HIS A 297 -2.44 6.93 -1.10
C HIS A 297 -1.07 6.90 -1.82
N GLY A 298 0.01 7.12 -1.09
CA GLY A 298 1.34 7.20 -1.67
C GLY A 298 1.55 8.40 -2.60
N GLY A 299 0.87 9.53 -2.36
CA GLY A 299 0.93 10.75 -3.17
C GLY A 299 0.19 10.64 -4.51
N ARG A 300 -0.85 9.79 -4.61
CA ARG A 300 -1.52 9.46 -5.88
C ARG A 300 -2.91 10.08 -6.04
N GLN A 301 -3.44 10.76 -5.04
CA GLN A 301 -4.81 11.30 -5.06
C GLN A 301 -4.83 12.82 -5.13
N LEU A 302 -4.42 13.51 -4.10
CA LEU A 302 -4.31 14.97 -4.08
C LEU A 302 -2.83 15.34 -4.03
N ASP A 303 -2.37 16.13 -5.00
CA ASP A 303 -1.01 16.67 -4.93
C ASP A 303 -0.92 17.68 -3.78
N HIS A 304 0.27 17.85 -3.23
CA HIS A 304 0.50 18.62 -1.99
C HIS A 304 -0.28 18.14 -0.76
N ALA A 305 -0.95 16.97 -0.78
CA ALA A 305 -1.50 16.37 0.42
C ALA A 305 -0.40 16.17 1.47
N LEU A 306 -0.75 16.41 2.75
CA LEU A 306 0.20 16.25 3.86
C LEU A 306 0.83 14.85 3.85
N SER A 307 2.13 14.79 4.09
CA SER A 307 2.83 13.50 4.26
C SER A 307 2.23 12.72 5.44
N PRO A 308 1.94 11.41 5.28
CA PRO A 308 1.49 10.56 6.38
C PRO A 308 2.39 10.63 7.62
N MET A 309 3.72 10.69 7.43
CA MET A 309 4.68 10.83 8.55
C MET A 309 4.43 12.11 9.36
N ARG A 310 4.10 13.23 8.70
CA ARG A 310 3.81 14.50 9.39
C ARG A 310 2.42 14.53 10.02
N ALA A 311 1.46 13.79 9.47
CA ALA A 311 0.13 13.66 10.04
C ALA A 311 0.09 12.72 11.26
N LEU A 312 0.96 11.71 11.27
CA LEU A 312 0.95 10.60 12.22
C LEU A 312 0.88 11.02 13.69
N PRO A 313 1.74 11.92 14.21
CA PRO A 313 1.71 12.25 15.65
C PRO A 313 0.39 12.84 16.10
N GLY A 314 -0.21 13.73 15.29
CA GLY A 314 -1.49 14.34 15.60
C GLY A 314 -2.65 13.34 15.55
N VAL A 315 -2.59 12.38 14.65
CA VAL A 315 -3.59 11.31 14.54
C VAL A 315 -3.47 10.32 15.71
N VAL A 316 -2.26 9.88 16.06
CA VAL A 316 -2.01 9.00 17.20
C VAL A 316 -2.49 9.64 18.51
N ALA A 317 -2.16 10.93 18.72
CA ALA A 317 -2.59 11.65 19.92
C ALA A 317 -4.12 11.77 20.04
N ALA A 318 -4.85 11.79 18.92
CA ALA A 318 -6.32 11.90 18.91
C ALA A 318 -7.03 10.59 19.25
N VAL A 319 -6.41 9.43 19.04
CA VAL A 319 -6.98 8.09 19.24
C VAL A 319 -6.00 7.14 19.93
N PRO A 320 -5.59 7.43 21.18
CA PRO A 320 -4.53 6.70 21.88
C PRO A 320 -4.93 5.24 22.20
N ASP A 321 -6.22 4.93 22.15
CA ASP A 321 -6.84 3.64 22.44
C ASP A 321 -7.05 2.77 21.19
N MET A 322 -6.68 3.25 19.99
CA MET A 322 -6.87 2.53 18.75
C MET A 322 -5.54 2.35 17.98
N PRO A 323 -5.26 1.16 17.42
CA PRO A 323 -4.08 0.97 16.58
C PRO A 323 -4.08 1.90 15.37
N VAL A 324 -3.03 2.71 15.24
CA VAL A 324 -2.80 3.60 14.10
C VAL A 324 -1.69 3.03 13.24
N MET A 325 -2.04 2.58 12.04
CA MET A 325 -1.10 2.10 11.04
C MET A 325 -0.75 3.24 10.06
N ILE A 326 0.28 3.04 9.25
CA ILE A 326 0.72 4.05 8.28
C ILE A 326 1.19 3.42 6.98
N ASP A 327 1.01 4.12 5.85
CA ASP A 327 1.68 3.83 4.59
C ASP A 327 2.14 5.12 3.88
N GLY A 328 2.91 4.96 2.79
CA GLY A 328 3.34 6.04 1.93
C GLY A 328 4.78 6.51 2.15
N GLY A 329 5.65 6.23 1.17
CA GLY A 329 7.03 6.71 1.14
C GLY A 329 8.08 5.77 1.72
N PHE A 330 7.73 4.64 2.30
CA PHE A 330 8.63 3.69 2.97
C PHE A 330 9.51 2.89 2.00
N TRP A 331 10.82 2.84 2.25
CA TRP A 331 11.81 2.12 1.46
C TRP A 331 12.85 1.35 2.29
N ARG A 332 13.02 1.71 3.57
CA ARG A 332 14.09 1.21 4.44
C ARG A 332 13.56 0.74 5.79
N GLY A 333 14.30 -0.11 6.48
CA GLY A 333 14.04 -0.46 7.88
C GLY A 333 14.04 0.77 8.78
N THR A 334 14.94 1.73 8.54
CA THR A 334 14.99 3.01 9.26
C THR A 334 13.71 3.83 9.11
N ASP A 335 13.05 3.82 7.93
CA ASP A 335 11.78 4.51 7.74
C ASP A 335 10.69 3.90 8.62
N ILE A 336 10.66 2.57 8.70
CA ILE A 336 9.71 1.82 9.53
C ILE A 336 9.92 2.17 11.00
N LEU A 337 11.16 2.12 11.51
CA LEU A 337 11.46 2.46 12.91
C LEU A 337 11.08 3.90 13.24
N LYS A 338 11.30 4.87 12.34
CA LYS A 338 10.87 6.26 12.53
C LYS A 338 9.36 6.37 12.73
N ALA A 339 8.58 5.67 11.92
CA ALA A 339 7.11 5.67 12.06
C ALA A 339 6.66 5.02 13.38
N LEU A 340 7.27 3.89 13.76
CA LEU A 340 6.99 3.23 15.05
C LEU A 340 7.33 4.15 16.22
N GLY A 341 8.47 4.84 16.17
CA GLY A 341 8.87 5.82 17.19
C GLY A 341 7.95 7.03 17.29
N LEU A 342 7.23 7.38 16.22
CA LEU A 342 6.18 8.40 16.23
C LEU A 342 4.80 7.86 16.67
N GLY A 343 4.72 6.58 17.06
CA GLY A 343 3.50 5.98 17.59
C GLY A 343 2.68 5.15 16.60
N ALA A 344 3.20 4.87 15.38
CA ALA A 344 2.55 3.90 14.51
C ALA A 344 2.60 2.50 15.14
N ALA A 345 1.49 1.77 15.09
CA ALA A 345 1.45 0.37 15.50
C ALA A 345 2.02 -0.58 14.43
N PHE A 346 1.95 -0.18 13.15
CA PHE A 346 2.34 -1.02 12.02
C PHE A 346 2.53 -0.19 10.74
N VAL A 347 3.32 -0.71 9.79
CA VAL A 347 3.64 -0.02 8.53
C VAL A 347 3.27 -0.87 7.32
N PHE A 348 2.65 -0.28 6.30
CA PHE A 348 2.40 -0.96 5.03
C PHE A 348 3.22 -0.36 3.89
N LEU A 349 3.83 -1.22 3.06
CA LEU A 349 4.61 -0.82 1.89
C LEU A 349 3.94 -1.31 0.60
N GLY A 350 3.83 -0.43 -0.39
CA GLY A 350 3.25 -0.77 -1.70
C GLY A 350 4.30 -0.96 -2.78
N ARG A 351 4.70 0.15 -3.42
CA ARG A 351 5.58 0.15 -4.61
C ARG A 351 6.81 -0.77 -4.52
N PRO A 352 7.58 -0.79 -3.42
CA PRO A 352 8.76 -1.65 -3.33
C PRO A 352 8.46 -3.12 -3.57
N PHE A 353 7.37 -3.63 -2.98
CA PHE A 353 6.95 -5.02 -3.16
C PHE A 353 6.39 -5.30 -4.56
N ASN A 354 5.69 -4.33 -5.17
CA ASN A 354 5.23 -4.47 -6.55
C ASN A 354 6.42 -4.55 -7.52
N TYR A 355 7.46 -3.73 -7.33
CA TYR A 355 8.68 -3.83 -8.12
C TYR A 355 9.40 -5.16 -7.91
N ALA A 356 9.44 -5.67 -6.68
CA ALA A 356 10.02 -6.96 -6.37
C ALA A 356 9.28 -8.11 -7.07
N ALA A 357 7.94 -8.11 -7.01
CA ALA A 357 7.09 -9.06 -7.73
C ALA A 357 7.28 -8.95 -9.26
N THR A 358 7.41 -7.73 -9.79
CA THR A 358 7.72 -7.48 -11.20
C THR A 358 9.04 -8.12 -11.62
N VAL A 359 10.10 -7.96 -10.83
CA VAL A 359 11.46 -8.39 -11.17
C VAL A 359 11.58 -9.92 -11.18
N ALA A 360 11.06 -10.58 -10.14
CA ALA A 360 11.31 -12.00 -9.94
C ALA A 360 10.12 -12.81 -9.37
N GLY A 361 8.89 -12.27 -9.38
CA GLY A 361 7.74 -12.95 -8.79
C GLY A 361 7.90 -13.14 -7.28
N GLN A 362 7.40 -14.27 -6.74
CA GLN A 362 7.51 -14.58 -5.30
C GLN A 362 8.95 -14.52 -4.79
N PRO A 363 9.97 -15.14 -5.40
CA PRO A 363 11.37 -15.01 -4.94
C PRO A 363 11.87 -13.57 -4.82
N GLY A 364 11.37 -12.66 -5.66
CA GLY A 364 11.68 -11.23 -5.56
C GLY A 364 11.08 -10.60 -4.31
N VAL A 365 9.83 -10.94 -4.00
CA VAL A 365 9.13 -10.45 -2.80
C VAL A 365 9.75 -11.02 -1.53
N ASP A 366 10.08 -12.34 -1.52
CA ASP A 366 10.78 -12.99 -0.42
C ASP A 366 12.10 -12.26 -0.11
N HIS A 367 12.88 -11.93 -1.16
CA HIS A 367 14.12 -11.19 -1.02
C HIS A 367 13.91 -9.77 -0.49
N ALA A 368 12.88 -9.07 -0.95
CA ALA A 368 12.55 -7.73 -0.48
C ALA A 368 12.13 -7.73 1.01
N ILE A 369 11.33 -8.71 1.44
CA ILE A 369 10.99 -8.92 2.86
C ILE A 369 12.25 -9.16 3.68
N GLN A 370 13.14 -10.06 3.22
CA GLN A 370 14.37 -10.38 3.92
C GLN A 370 15.32 -9.19 4.05
N LEU A 371 15.41 -8.32 3.04
CA LEU A 371 16.18 -7.07 3.11
C LEU A 371 15.66 -6.19 4.25
N LEU A 372 14.35 -5.96 4.33
CA LEU A 372 13.76 -5.15 5.40
C LEU A 372 13.93 -5.78 6.79
N VAL A 373 13.76 -7.09 6.91
CA VAL A 373 13.98 -7.81 8.17
C VAL A 373 15.42 -7.66 8.64
N ASN A 374 16.39 -7.79 7.72
CA ASN A 374 17.80 -7.63 8.03
C ASN A 374 18.14 -6.19 8.45
N GLU A 375 17.59 -5.19 7.73
CA GLU A 375 17.75 -3.77 8.08
C GLU A 375 17.18 -3.49 9.48
N LEU A 376 15.94 -3.88 9.75
CA LEU A 376 15.28 -3.66 11.04
C LEU A 376 16.07 -4.29 12.20
N ARG A 377 16.56 -5.52 12.03
CA ARG A 377 17.38 -6.19 13.04
C ARG A 377 18.70 -5.46 13.30
N ALA A 378 19.36 -5.00 12.23
CA ALA A 378 20.61 -4.25 12.36
C ALA A 378 20.37 -2.89 13.04
N ASP A 379 19.37 -2.14 12.58
CA ASP A 379 19.04 -0.81 13.07
C ASP A 379 18.60 -0.84 14.55
N MET A 380 17.77 -1.82 14.95
CA MET A 380 17.40 -2.03 16.36
C MET A 380 18.63 -2.32 17.21
N GLY A 381 19.57 -3.14 16.71
CA GLY A 381 20.83 -3.40 17.42
C GLY A 381 21.63 -2.11 17.64
N MET A 382 21.73 -1.25 16.61
CA MET A 382 22.42 0.04 16.71
C MET A 382 21.72 1.05 17.63
N LEU A 383 20.40 0.93 17.77
CA LEU A 383 19.58 1.75 18.67
C LEU A 383 19.59 1.22 20.12
N GLY A 384 20.12 0.02 20.36
CA GLY A 384 20.08 -0.64 21.67
C GLY A 384 18.69 -1.14 22.06
N LEU A 385 17.88 -1.57 21.05
CA LEU A 385 16.52 -2.08 21.25
C LEU A 385 16.48 -3.60 21.10
N THR A 386 15.66 -4.27 21.90
CA THR A 386 15.45 -5.72 21.85
C THR A 386 14.09 -6.11 21.32
N THR A 387 13.09 -5.25 21.47
CA THR A 387 11.72 -5.47 21.01
C THR A 387 11.17 -4.25 20.29
N ILE A 388 10.18 -4.47 19.41
CA ILE A 388 9.53 -3.36 18.69
C ILE A 388 8.83 -2.36 19.64
N PRO A 389 8.13 -2.77 20.71
CA PRO A 389 7.51 -1.83 21.66
C PRO A 389 8.49 -0.88 22.38
N GLU A 390 9.78 -1.20 22.44
CA GLU A 390 10.80 -0.29 22.99
C GLU A 390 11.08 0.91 22.07
N MET A 391 10.69 0.83 20.79
CA MET A 391 10.86 1.95 19.87
C MET A 391 9.87 3.06 20.20
N SER A 392 10.37 4.19 20.63
CA SER A 392 9.59 5.35 21.09
C SER A 392 10.20 6.67 20.59
N ALA A 393 9.52 7.78 20.84
CA ALA A 393 9.98 9.10 20.48
C ALA A 393 11.33 9.48 21.17
N GLU A 394 11.69 8.83 22.28
CA GLU A 394 12.98 9.05 22.96
C GLU A 394 14.19 8.61 22.10
N ALA A 395 13.98 7.66 21.18
CA ALA A 395 14.99 7.24 20.23
C ALA A 395 15.08 8.14 18.99
N LEU A 396 14.30 9.23 18.94
CA LEU A 396 14.22 10.14 17.80
C LEU A 396 14.63 11.57 18.20
N SER A 397 15.32 12.25 17.29
CA SER A 397 15.51 13.70 17.30
C SER A 397 14.59 14.34 16.28
N LEU A 398 13.65 15.15 16.75
CA LEU A 398 12.62 15.80 15.96
C LEU A 398 12.93 17.29 15.70
N ALA A 399 14.15 17.74 15.91
CA ALA A 399 14.53 19.14 15.79
C ALA A 399 14.24 19.76 14.42
N ARG A 400 14.26 18.96 13.35
CA ARG A 400 13.96 19.37 11.97
C ARG A 400 12.57 18.93 11.52
N PHE A 401 11.86 18.13 12.31
CA PHE A 401 10.60 17.53 11.90
C PHE A 401 9.44 18.52 12.00
N ARG A 402 8.81 18.80 10.88
CA ARG A 402 7.68 19.72 10.79
C ARG A 402 6.37 18.94 10.93
N CYS A 403 5.87 18.88 12.15
CA CYS A 403 4.50 18.45 12.42
C CYS A 403 3.56 19.68 12.35
N PRO A 404 2.40 19.58 11.70
CA PRO A 404 1.36 20.60 11.85
C PRO A 404 1.06 20.71 13.35
N ALA A 405 1.09 21.92 13.92
CA ALA A 405 0.61 22.14 15.28
C ALA A 405 -0.75 21.42 15.39
N ALA A 406 -0.90 20.56 16.39
CA ALA A 406 -2.22 20.01 16.72
C ALA A 406 -3.18 21.19 16.68
N ALA A 407 -4.26 21.08 15.88
CA ALA A 407 -5.19 22.18 15.68
C ALA A 407 -5.68 22.64 17.06
N ALA A 408 -4.92 23.53 17.65
CA ALA A 408 -5.35 24.29 18.79
C ALA A 408 -6.65 24.93 18.36
N SER A 409 -7.72 24.49 19.01
CA SER A 409 -9.08 25.03 18.99
C SER A 409 -9.37 26.00 17.84
N ALA A 410 -10.12 25.53 16.87
CA ALA A 410 -10.62 26.27 15.70
C ALA A 410 -11.28 27.67 15.92
N PRO A 411 -11.47 28.23 17.13
CA PRO A 411 -11.99 29.58 17.30
C PRO A 411 -11.00 30.68 16.93
N GLU A 412 -9.67 30.51 17.07
CA GLU A 412 -8.73 31.65 16.87
C GLU A 412 -8.37 31.95 15.41
N LEU A 413 -8.44 30.98 14.52
CA LEU A 413 -8.15 31.20 13.08
C LEU A 413 -9.29 31.89 12.31
N LEU A 414 -10.50 31.85 12.83
CA LEU A 414 -11.66 32.54 12.23
C LEU A 414 -11.78 34.01 12.65
N GLN A 415 -11.10 34.47 13.68
CA GLN A 415 -11.12 35.88 14.12
C GLN A 415 -10.14 36.78 13.37
N ARG A 416 -9.25 36.24 12.54
CA ARG A 416 -8.35 37.03 11.67
C ARG A 416 -8.97 37.25 10.26
N ARG A 417 -10.24 37.56 10.16
CA ARG A 417 -10.79 38.18 8.95
C ARG A 417 -10.39 39.64 8.98
N GLY A 418 -9.52 40.05 8.07
CA GLY A 418 -9.19 41.45 7.84
C GLY A 418 -10.45 42.29 7.51
N PRO A 419 -10.37 43.60 7.62
CA PRO A 419 -11.52 44.48 7.43
C PRO A 419 -12.13 44.30 6.06
N PRO A 420 -13.45 44.44 5.92
CA PRO A 420 -14.14 44.26 4.64
C PRO A 420 -13.63 45.28 3.61
N LEU A 421 -13.30 44.76 2.42
CA LEU A 421 -12.98 45.61 1.27
C LEU A 421 -14.11 46.59 1.05
N LYS A 422 -13.83 47.91 1.18
CA LYS A 422 -14.72 48.98 0.84
C LYS A 422 -15.07 48.86 -0.66
N ARG A 423 -16.33 48.64 -0.97
CA ARG A 423 -16.84 48.79 -2.35
C ARG A 423 -16.70 50.28 -2.71
N SER A 424 -15.88 50.59 -3.71
CA SER A 424 -15.91 51.90 -4.37
C SER A 424 -17.18 51.99 -5.21
N THR A 425 -17.96 52.99 -4.91
CA THR A 425 -19.09 53.47 -5.73
C THR A 425 -18.62 54.00 -7.07
#